data_8f4f7a8c6d9881947f9ebdce8c6ffd1e
#
_entry.id   8f4f7a8c6d9881947f9ebdce8c6ffd1e
#
_cell.length_a   1.000
_cell.length_b   1.000
_cell.length_c   1.000
_cell.angle_alpha   90.00
_cell.angle_beta   90.00
_cell.angle_gamma   90.00
#
_symmetry.space_group_name_H-M   'P 1'
#
loop_
_entity.id
_entity.type
_entity.pdbx_description
1 polymer ?
#
loop_
_entity_poly.entity_id
_entity_poly.type
_entity_poly.pdbx_seq_one_letter_code
_entity_poly.pdbx_strand_id
1 'polypeptide(L)'
;MTIRERMKKGMLYTDMGEGLEEERIRCKELVYDYNNTRPRESERRSELLKEILGTAGKNIFIEPPFHMAYGTNVHVGDNFYANFNLVIVDDIEVYIGDNVMIAPNVTISPTGHPVDPETRITGKQFSIPVTIEDNVWIGASSVILPGIK
;
A
#
# COMPACT_ATOMS: atom_id res chain seq x y z
N MET A 1 -3.88 -20.79 -15.00
CA MET A 1 -3.52 -20.06 -13.76
C MET A 1 -3.75 -18.57 -14.00
N THR A 2 -4.57 -17.97 -13.17
CA THR A 2 -4.89 -16.54 -13.25
C THR A 2 -3.72 -15.67 -12.80
N ILE A 3 -3.77 -14.37 -13.11
CA ILE A 3 -2.79 -13.39 -12.63
C ILE A 3 -2.76 -13.39 -11.09
N ARG A 4 -3.94 -13.33 -10.46
CA ARG A 4 -4.06 -13.31 -9.00
C ARG A 4 -3.53 -14.58 -8.33
N GLU A 5 -3.70 -15.74 -8.95
CA GLU A 5 -3.10 -16.98 -8.46
C GLU A 5 -1.57 -16.96 -8.53
N ARG A 6 -1.00 -16.39 -9.62
CA ARG A 6 0.45 -16.19 -9.74
C ARG A 6 0.99 -15.25 -8.66
N MET A 7 0.30 -14.14 -8.45
CA MET A 7 0.65 -13.17 -7.40
C MET A 7 0.74 -13.85 -6.02
N LYS A 8 -0.31 -14.59 -5.64
CA LYS A 8 -0.37 -15.30 -4.35
C LYS A 8 0.73 -16.36 -4.17
N LYS A 9 1.21 -16.93 -5.27
CA LYS A 9 2.28 -17.92 -5.27
C LYS A 9 3.69 -17.33 -5.39
N GLY A 10 3.82 -16.01 -5.40
CA GLY A 10 5.11 -15.34 -5.58
C GLY A 10 5.75 -15.56 -6.94
N MET A 11 4.96 -15.93 -7.94
CA MET A 11 5.43 -16.16 -9.31
C MET A 11 5.45 -14.86 -10.10
N LEU A 12 6.25 -14.82 -11.16
CA LEU A 12 6.22 -13.70 -12.10
C LEU A 12 4.84 -13.57 -12.75
N TYR A 13 4.34 -12.34 -12.81
CA TYR A 13 3.06 -12.00 -13.42
C TYR A 13 3.15 -10.66 -14.17
N THR A 14 2.15 -10.40 -15.01
CA THR A 14 1.88 -9.06 -15.55
C THR A 14 0.75 -8.43 -14.75
N ASP A 15 0.81 -7.12 -14.53
CA ASP A 15 -0.23 -6.38 -13.81
C ASP A 15 -1.32 -5.81 -14.74
N MET A 16 -1.34 -6.27 -15.99
CA MET A 16 -2.33 -5.89 -17.00
C MET A 16 -3.35 -7.01 -17.19
N GLY A 17 -4.63 -6.70 -17.00
CA GLY A 17 -5.73 -7.65 -17.15
C GLY A 17 -6.44 -7.99 -15.84
N GLU A 18 -7.49 -8.79 -15.92
CA GLU A 18 -8.34 -9.23 -14.79
C GLU A 18 -8.93 -8.06 -13.97
N GLY A 19 -9.09 -6.87 -14.57
CA GLY A 19 -9.62 -5.68 -13.90
C GLY A 19 -8.63 -4.95 -13.00
N LEU A 20 -7.36 -5.34 -12.98
CA LEU A 20 -6.34 -4.73 -12.11
C LEU A 20 -6.12 -3.23 -12.41
N GLU A 21 -6.15 -2.83 -13.68
CA GLU A 21 -6.01 -1.44 -14.07
C GLU A 21 -7.12 -0.57 -13.49
N GLU A 22 -8.36 -1.04 -13.56
CA GLU A 22 -9.51 -0.31 -13.04
C GLU A 22 -9.47 -0.20 -11.51
N GLU A 23 -9.03 -1.24 -10.82
CA GLU A 23 -8.83 -1.19 -9.37
C GLU A 23 -7.77 -0.14 -8.98
N ARG A 24 -6.67 -0.04 -9.74
CA ARG A 24 -5.66 1.01 -9.51
C ARG A 24 -6.21 2.42 -9.78
N ILE A 25 -6.99 2.59 -10.84
CA ILE A 25 -7.64 3.88 -11.15
C ILE A 25 -8.57 4.27 -10.01
N ARG A 26 -9.43 3.36 -9.56
CA ARG A 26 -10.31 3.59 -8.41
C ARG A 26 -9.54 4.07 -7.18
N CYS A 27 -8.45 3.41 -6.84
CA CYS A 27 -7.61 3.81 -5.71
C CYS A 27 -7.04 5.23 -5.91
N LYS A 28 -6.52 5.52 -7.09
CA LYS A 28 -5.95 6.84 -7.40
C LYS A 28 -6.97 7.97 -7.27
N GLU A 29 -8.21 7.74 -7.69
CA GLU A 29 -9.28 8.72 -7.55
C GLU A 29 -9.63 8.97 -6.09
N LEU A 30 -9.78 7.93 -5.28
CA LEU A 30 -10.05 8.07 -3.84
C LEU A 30 -8.87 8.75 -3.10
N VAL A 31 -7.65 8.39 -3.44
CA VAL A 31 -6.45 9.01 -2.86
C VAL A 31 -6.33 10.47 -3.29
N TYR A 32 -6.69 10.80 -4.54
CA TYR A 32 -6.77 12.19 -4.99
C TYR A 32 -7.74 12.99 -4.12
N ASP A 33 -8.94 12.48 -3.88
CA ASP A 33 -9.92 13.13 -3.02
C ASP A 33 -9.38 13.32 -1.59
N TYR A 34 -8.74 12.29 -1.04
CA TYR A 34 -8.14 12.36 0.29
C TYR A 34 -7.06 13.45 0.38
N ASN A 35 -6.14 13.46 -0.57
CA ASN A 35 -5.01 14.40 -0.58
C ASN A 35 -5.45 15.86 -0.80
N ASN A 36 -6.65 16.07 -1.31
CA ASN A 36 -7.22 17.40 -1.51
C ASN A 36 -8.22 17.82 -0.42
N THR A 37 -8.36 17.04 0.65
CA THR A 37 -9.14 17.44 1.83
C THR A 37 -8.44 18.58 2.57
N ARG A 38 -9.25 19.43 3.21
CA ARG A 38 -8.73 20.47 4.10
C ARG A 38 -8.30 19.85 5.43
N PRO A 39 -7.34 20.45 6.15
CA PRO A 39 -6.83 19.88 7.42
C PRO A 39 -7.90 19.62 8.48
N ARG A 40 -9.02 20.34 8.46
CA ARG A 40 -10.10 20.18 9.42
C ARG A 40 -11.19 19.18 9.02
N GLU A 41 -11.11 18.62 7.83
CA GLU A 41 -12.10 17.64 7.32
C GLU A 41 -11.82 16.23 7.83
N SER A 42 -11.69 16.05 9.14
CA SER A 42 -11.34 14.77 9.75
C SER A 42 -12.35 13.66 9.50
N GLU A 43 -13.64 13.97 9.52
CA GLU A 43 -14.70 13.00 9.20
C GLU A 43 -14.61 12.53 7.75
N ARG A 44 -14.46 13.45 6.82
CA ARG A 44 -14.29 13.13 5.39
C ARG A 44 -13.07 12.26 5.15
N ARG A 45 -11.96 12.57 5.81
CA ARG A 45 -10.74 11.75 5.76
C ARG A 45 -10.97 10.34 6.28
N SER A 46 -11.66 10.19 7.42
CA SER A 46 -12.01 8.88 7.98
C SER A 46 -12.88 8.06 7.05
N GLU A 47 -13.89 8.66 6.42
CA GLU A 47 -14.75 8.00 5.44
C GLU A 47 -13.95 7.51 4.23
N LEU A 48 -13.09 8.37 3.67
CA LEU A 48 -12.25 8.02 2.53
C LEU A 48 -11.27 6.88 2.85
N LEU A 49 -10.66 6.88 4.04
CA LEU A 49 -9.76 5.79 4.45
C LEU A 49 -10.50 4.45 4.55
N LYS A 50 -11.75 4.44 4.99
CA LYS A 50 -12.56 3.21 5.00
C LYS A 50 -12.85 2.68 3.59
N GLU A 51 -12.97 3.57 2.61
CA GLU A 51 -13.14 3.17 1.21
C GLU A 51 -11.84 2.72 0.56
N ILE A 52 -10.71 3.35 0.91
CA ILE A 52 -9.40 3.07 0.33
C ILE A 52 -8.82 1.78 0.88
N LEU A 53 -8.77 1.63 2.21
CA LEU A 53 -8.08 0.52 2.87
C LEU A 53 -8.87 -0.79 2.80
N GLY A 54 -8.16 -1.90 2.70
CA GLY A 54 -8.76 -3.24 2.75
C GLY A 54 -9.42 -3.51 4.09
N THR A 55 -8.70 -3.26 5.18
CA THR A 55 -9.24 -3.23 6.54
C THR A 55 -8.60 -2.10 7.34
N ALA A 56 -9.36 -1.52 8.25
CA ALA A 56 -8.88 -0.43 9.10
C ALA A 56 -9.43 -0.60 10.52
N GLY A 57 -8.54 -0.50 11.48
CA GLY A 57 -8.91 -0.42 12.89
C GLY A 57 -9.45 0.95 13.28
N LYS A 58 -9.41 1.27 14.56
CA LYS A 58 -9.88 2.53 15.12
C LYS A 58 -8.75 3.55 15.16
N ASN A 59 -9.11 4.83 15.09
CA ASN A 59 -8.20 5.95 15.29
C ASN A 59 -7.02 5.94 14.31
N ILE A 60 -7.34 5.92 13.02
CA ILE A 60 -6.37 5.95 11.93
C ILE A 60 -6.12 7.40 11.52
N PHE A 61 -4.87 7.79 11.41
CA PHE A 61 -4.49 9.11 10.92
C PHE A 61 -3.35 9.00 9.90
N ILE A 62 -3.59 9.49 8.70
CA ILE A 62 -2.58 9.58 7.64
C ILE A 62 -2.49 11.03 7.18
N GLU A 63 -1.31 11.65 7.36
CA GLU A 63 -1.05 12.98 6.83
C GLU A 63 -1.02 12.96 5.30
N PRO A 64 -1.82 13.78 4.62
CA PRO A 64 -1.68 13.91 3.17
C PRO A 64 -0.40 14.69 2.81
N PRO A 65 0.18 14.47 1.62
CA PRO A 65 -0.26 13.47 0.65
C PRO A 65 0.27 12.06 0.97
N PHE A 66 -0.47 11.04 0.52
CA PHE A 66 0.02 9.67 0.49
C PHE A 66 -0.38 9.02 -0.84
N HIS A 67 0.22 7.88 -1.17
CA HIS A 67 -0.08 7.12 -2.38
C HIS A 67 -0.12 5.63 -2.11
N MET A 68 -1.07 4.96 -2.73
CA MET A 68 -1.20 3.51 -2.74
C MET A 68 -1.53 3.05 -4.16
N ALA A 69 -1.16 1.82 -4.50
CA ALA A 69 -1.49 1.26 -5.81
C ALA A 69 -2.96 0.81 -5.88
N TYR A 70 -3.39 0.02 -4.92
CA TYR A 70 -4.76 -0.52 -4.84
C TYR A 70 -5.51 -0.05 -3.59
N GLY A 71 -4.83 0.13 -2.48
CA GLY A 71 -5.40 0.45 -1.18
C GLY A 71 -6.10 -0.75 -0.53
N THR A 72 -6.86 -1.51 -1.29
CA THR A 72 -7.60 -2.69 -0.82
C THR A 72 -6.72 -3.83 -0.31
N ASN A 73 -5.44 -3.83 -0.64
CA ASN A 73 -4.47 -4.80 -0.14
C ASN A 73 -3.74 -4.30 1.12
N VAL A 74 -4.05 -3.11 1.60
CA VAL A 74 -3.45 -2.55 2.82
C VAL A 74 -4.38 -2.75 4.00
N HIS A 75 -3.88 -3.38 5.05
CA HIS A 75 -4.62 -3.69 6.27
C HIS A 75 -3.92 -3.05 7.46
N VAL A 76 -4.61 -2.18 8.17
CA VAL A 76 -4.05 -1.47 9.32
C VAL A 76 -4.85 -1.77 10.59
N GLY A 77 -4.14 -1.92 11.69
CA GLY A 77 -4.71 -2.10 13.02
C GLY A 77 -5.16 -0.78 13.66
N ASP A 78 -5.34 -0.80 14.97
CA ASP A 78 -5.75 0.36 15.75
C ASP A 78 -4.60 1.36 15.94
N ASN A 79 -4.94 2.65 16.04
CA ASN A 79 -4.00 3.72 16.35
C ASN A 79 -2.84 3.84 15.35
N PHE A 80 -3.12 3.61 14.08
CA PHE A 80 -2.14 3.79 13.02
C PHE A 80 -1.93 5.27 12.73
N TYR A 81 -0.67 5.70 12.73
CA TYR A 81 -0.27 7.05 12.35
C TYR A 81 0.77 7.00 11.25
N ALA A 82 0.55 7.74 10.17
CA ALA A 82 1.55 7.96 9.13
C ALA A 82 1.73 9.45 8.86
N ASN A 83 2.99 9.88 8.80
CA ASN A 83 3.37 11.23 8.45
C ASN A 83 3.38 11.42 6.93
N PHE A 84 3.78 12.60 6.45
CA PHE A 84 3.72 13.00 5.04
C PHE A 84 4.45 12.05 4.09
N ASN A 85 3.91 11.92 2.89
CA ASN A 85 4.51 11.22 1.76
C ASN A 85 4.71 9.71 1.99
N LEU A 86 3.77 9.06 2.65
CA LEU A 86 3.72 7.61 2.69
C LEU A 86 3.42 7.06 1.28
N VAL A 87 4.19 6.10 0.81
CA VAL A 87 3.97 5.39 -0.45
C VAL A 87 3.90 3.89 -0.16
N ILE A 88 2.83 3.25 -0.56
CA ILE A 88 2.69 1.79 -0.49
C ILE A 88 2.34 1.26 -1.88
N VAL A 89 3.22 0.42 -2.43
CA VAL A 89 3.01 -0.23 -3.73
C VAL A 89 2.37 -1.60 -3.47
N ASP A 90 1.10 -1.58 -3.11
CA ASP A 90 0.35 -2.73 -2.59
C ASP A 90 -0.26 -3.61 -3.69
N ASP A 91 0.57 -4.14 -4.58
CA ASP A 91 0.10 -5.12 -5.56
C ASP A 91 -0.29 -6.45 -4.88
N ILE A 92 0.21 -6.69 -3.68
CA ILE A 92 -0.16 -7.79 -2.79
C ILE A 92 -0.31 -7.26 -1.35
N GLU A 93 -0.80 -8.09 -0.45
CA GLU A 93 -1.14 -7.73 0.92
C GLU A 93 0.02 -7.09 1.69
N VAL A 94 -0.30 -5.98 2.35
CA VAL A 94 0.53 -5.31 3.35
C VAL A 94 -0.25 -5.29 4.65
N TYR A 95 0.27 -5.98 5.66
CA TYR A 95 -0.33 -6.05 6.99
C TYR A 95 0.41 -5.14 7.95
N ILE A 96 -0.31 -4.25 8.59
CA ILE A 96 0.22 -3.31 9.59
C ILE A 96 -0.57 -3.49 10.89
N GLY A 97 0.12 -3.81 11.96
CA GLY A 97 -0.48 -4.07 13.28
C GLY A 97 -0.97 -2.82 14.00
N ASP A 98 -1.16 -2.96 15.31
CA ASP A 98 -1.63 -1.88 16.18
C ASP A 98 -0.49 -0.97 16.63
N ASN A 99 -0.82 0.30 16.88
CA ASN A 99 0.11 1.30 17.43
C ASN A 99 1.39 1.47 16.59
N VAL A 100 1.26 1.41 15.29
CA VAL A 100 2.37 1.63 14.35
C VAL A 100 2.47 3.11 14.00
N MET A 101 3.68 3.64 14.06
CA MET A 101 3.99 5.02 13.68
C MET A 101 4.96 5.03 12.49
N ILE A 102 4.61 5.77 11.44
CA ILE A 102 5.44 5.90 10.25
C ILE A 102 5.85 7.37 10.07
N ALA A 103 7.15 7.60 10.04
CA ALA A 103 7.73 8.93 9.83
C ALA A 103 7.62 9.38 8.35
N PRO A 104 7.98 10.62 8.01
CA PRO A 104 7.85 11.12 6.63
C PRO A 104 8.69 10.36 5.60
N ASN A 105 8.19 10.32 4.38
CA ASN A 105 8.89 9.79 3.21
C ASN A 105 9.26 8.31 3.30
N VAL A 106 8.39 7.51 3.87
CA VAL A 106 8.57 6.05 3.95
C VAL A 106 7.91 5.39 2.75
N THR A 107 8.60 4.42 2.16
CA THR A 107 8.08 3.57 1.08
C THR A 107 8.00 2.13 1.54
N ILE A 108 6.82 1.52 1.38
CA ILE A 108 6.60 0.10 1.59
C ILE A 108 6.28 -0.51 0.23
N SER A 109 7.15 -1.41 -0.26
CA SER A 109 6.98 -2.01 -1.58
C SER A 109 7.07 -3.54 -1.49
N PRO A 110 5.93 -4.23 -1.42
CA PRO A 110 5.91 -5.69 -1.54
C PRO A 110 6.20 -6.18 -2.96
N THR A 111 6.36 -5.27 -3.92
CA THR A 111 6.48 -5.58 -5.34
C THR A 111 7.84 -5.18 -5.88
N GLY A 112 8.38 -6.00 -6.77
CA GLY A 112 9.63 -5.73 -7.46
C GLY A 112 9.66 -6.34 -8.86
N HIS A 113 10.68 -5.97 -9.62
CA HIS A 113 10.98 -6.55 -10.92
C HIS A 113 12.22 -7.45 -10.86
N PRO A 114 12.32 -8.45 -11.76
CA PRO A 114 13.50 -9.29 -11.84
C PRO A 114 14.78 -8.47 -12.06
N VAL A 115 15.86 -8.89 -11.41
CA VAL A 115 17.19 -8.27 -11.58
C VAL A 115 17.73 -8.56 -12.98
N ASP A 116 17.46 -9.76 -13.51
CA ASP A 116 17.84 -10.13 -14.88
C ASP A 116 17.17 -9.19 -15.90
N PRO A 117 17.98 -8.49 -16.74
CA PRO A 117 17.43 -7.51 -17.67
C PRO A 117 16.57 -8.11 -18.77
N GLU A 118 16.88 -9.31 -19.24
CA GLU A 118 16.08 -9.97 -20.30
C GLU A 118 14.68 -10.31 -19.81
N THR A 119 14.56 -10.74 -18.58
CA THR A 119 13.25 -10.99 -17.94
C THR A 119 12.55 -9.68 -17.59
N ARG A 120 13.29 -8.69 -17.09
CA ARG A 120 12.71 -7.39 -16.68
C ARG A 120 12.09 -6.60 -17.83
N ILE A 121 12.68 -6.61 -19.00
CA ILE A 121 12.14 -5.90 -20.18
C ILE A 121 10.80 -6.46 -20.65
N THR A 122 10.41 -7.64 -20.23
CA THR A 122 9.07 -8.18 -20.50
C THR A 122 7.97 -7.46 -19.71
N GLY A 123 8.33 -6.60 -18.75
CA GLY A 123 7.40 -5.91 -17.85
C GLY A 123 6.89 -6.76 -16.71
N LYS A 124 7.30 -8.03 -16.60
CA LYS A 124 6.87 -8.91 -15.51
C LYS A 124 7.44 -8.45 -14.16
N GLN A 125 6.68 -8.72 -13.14
CA GLN A 125 7.00 -8.37 -11.76
C GLN A 125 6.66 -9.55 -10.83
N PHE A 126 7.12 -9.46 -9.59
CA PHE A 126 6.78 -10.39 -8.51
C PHE A 126 6.33 -9.62 -7.28
N SER A 127 5.57 -10.27 -6.41
CA SER A 127 5.13 -9.67 -5.15
C SER A 127 5.24 -10.66 -4.01
N ILE A 128 5.70 -10.18 -2.86
CA ILE A 128 5.78 -10.95 -1.62
C ILE A 128 5.20 -10.07 -0.51
N PRO A 129 4.19 -10.55 0.24
CA PRO A 129 3.55 -9.76 1.29
C PRO A 129 4.54 -9.18 2.29
N VAL A 130 4.21 -8.00 2.80
CA VAL A 130 4.97 -7.33 3.87
C VAL A 130 4.11 -7.33 5.13
N THR A 131 4.73 -7.61 6.27
CA THR A 131 4.08 -7.55 7.58
C THR A 131 4.84 -6.62 8.50
N ILE A 132 4.16 -5.60 9.02
CA ILE A 132 4.65 -4.72 10.08
C ILE A 132 3.88 -5.10 11.35
N GLU A 133 4.58 -5.56 12.37
CA GLU A 133 3.96 -6.02 13.61
C GLU A 133 3.52 -4.84 14.51
N ASP A 134 2.91 -5.15 15.65
CA ASP A 134 2.44 -4.13 16.59
C ASP A 134 3.59 -3.30 17.17
N ASN A 135 3.28 -2.07 17.53
CA ASN A 135 4.19 -1.16 18.26
C ASN A 135 5.49 -0.83 17.53
N VAL A 136 5.49 -0.93 16.20
CA VAL A 136 6.66 -0.60 15.36
C VAL A 136 6.68 0.89 15.04
N TRP A 137 7.86 1.50 15.14
CA TRP A 137 8.15 2.82 14.60
C TRP A 137 9.11 2.71 13.42
N ILE A 138 8.71 3.27 12.28
CA ILE A 138 9.53 3.30 11.06
C ILE A 138 10.05 4.72 10.89
N GLY A 139 11.37 4.88 10.90
CA GLY A 139 12.04 6.18 10.77
C GLY A 139 11.94 6.79 9.38
N ALA A 140 12.19 8.10 9.30
CA ALA A 140 12.06 8.87 8.06
C ALA A 140 12.92 8.30 6.92
N SER A 141 12.36 8.33 5.72
CA SER A 141 13.02 7.90 4.47
C SER A 141 13.42 6.42 4.43
N SER A 142 12.82 5.61 5.29
CA SER A 142 13.01 4.14 5.24
C SER A 142 12.32 3.54 4.02
N VAL A 143 12.90 2.45 3.51
CA VAL A 143 12.31 1.65 2.44
C VAL A 143 12.15 0.21 2.94
N ILE A 144 10.92 -0.29 2.90
CA ILE A 144 10.60 -1.67 3.27
C ILE A 144 10.41 -2.48 1.99
N LEU A 145 11.22 -3.50 1.82
CA LEU A 145 11.29 -4.31 0.60
C LEU A 145 10.32 -5.50 0.63
N PRO A 146 10.09 -6.17 -0.53
CA PRO A 146 9.23 -7.35 -0.60
C PRO A 146 9.61 -8.42 0.42
N GLY A 147 8.60 -9.01 1.08
CA GLY A 147 8.77 -10.13 1.98
C GLY A 147 9.32 -9.81 3.38
N ILE A 148 9.51 -8.53 3.71
CA ILE A 148 9.98 -8.12 5.04
C ILE A 148 8.88 -8.32 6.09
N LYS A 149 9.32 -8.79 7.24
CA LYS A 149 8.52 -8.97 8.44
C LYS A 149 9.25 -8.44 9.66
#